data_0199200a713fb61ee0dc448d727c4164
#
_entry.id   0199200a713fb61ee0dc448d727c4164
#
_cell.length_a   1.000
_cell.length_b   1.000
_cell.length_c   1.000
_cell.angle_alpha   90.00
_cell.angle_beta   90.00
_cell.angle_gamma   90.00
#
_symmetry.space_group_name_H-M   'P 1'
#
loop_
_entity.id
_entity.type
_entity.pdbx_description
1 polymer ?
#
loop_
_entity_poly.entity_id
_entity_poly.type
_entity_poly.pdbx_seq_one_letter_code
_entity_poly.pdbx_strand_id
1 'polypeptide(L)'
;MPRPMWKGSISFGLVNIPVELFVGARDHTPRFRLLHRTDLSPISMERVCQTDGKAVAWDDLVKGYEVEKGRFIALTEDDFKTVAIERSRSIDIQAFVPLHDIDVRYWDTPYYALPGKGAEHAYNLFAQALAKSGRAGIAKYVMRQREHLAALLPLNGCLVVSTMRFEEDLVEVPHTSRAKVSAQEMKLADQLISALAGEWSPDAYHDDYVPALMKVIKAKAAGKKMPAVSGKPTPPTKVVDLMARLKESLAAAKKGSTRSTSAASHRRARRGRRPAA
;
A
#
# COMPACT_ATOMS: atom_id res chain seq x y z
N MET A 1 -19.44 -4.23 -12.62
CA MET A 1 -18.18 -3.51 -12.28
C MET A 1 -18.34 -2.84 -10.92
N PRO A 2 -17.28 -2.69 -10.13
CA PRO A 2 -17.35 -1.93 -8.89
C PRO A 2 -17.75 -0.48 -9.16
N ARG A 3 -18.37 0.18 -8.17
CA ARG A 3 -18.77 1.57 -8.30
C ARG A 3 -17.52 2.47 -8.29
N PRO A 4 -17.40 3.46 -9.19
CA PRO A 4 -16.27 4.37 -9.20
C PRO A 4 -16.26 5.22 -7.91
N MET A 5 -15.06 5.48 -7.39
CA MET A 5 -14.83 6.31 -6.22
C MET A 5 -14.86 7.81 -6.57
N TRP A 6 -14.47 8.14 -7.80
CA TRP A 6 -14.39 9.51 -8.30
C TRP A 6 -14.60 9.51 -9.82
N LYS A 7 -15.18 10.58 -10.34
CA LYS A 7 -15.38 10.80 -11.77
C LYS A 7 -14.92 12.21 -12.12
N GLY A 8 -14.18 12.32 -13.21
CA GLY A 8 -13.65 13.57 -13.71
C GLY A 8 -12.88 13.37 -15.00
N SER A 9 -11.82 14.11 -15.19
CA SER A 9 -10.98 14.03 -16.38
C SER A 9 -9.51 14.16 -16.03
N ILE A 10 -8.64 13.60 -16.87
CA ILE A 10 -7.21 13.90 -16.91
C ILE A 10 -7.03 15.08 -17.83
N SER A 11 -6.36 16.15 -17.36
CA SER A 11 -6.12 17.37 -18.12
C SER A 11 -4.61 17.66 -18.23
N PHE A 12 -4.16 18.02 -19.41
CA PHE A 12 -2.82 18.54 -19.67
C PHE A 12 -2.82 19.41 -20.93
N GLY A 13 -2.45 20.67 -20.77
CA GLY A 13 -2.60 21.68 -21.82
C GLY A 13 -4.05 21.82 -22.26
N LEU A 14 -4.34 21.62 -23.54
CA LEU A 14 -5.70 21.69 -24.11
C LEU A 14 -6.39 20.32 -24.16
N VAL A 15 -5.73 19.27 -23.76
CA VAL A 15 -6.27 17.90 -23.80
C VAL A 15 -7.04 17.62 -22.51
N ASN A 16 -8.25 17.07 -22.67
CA ASN A 16 -9.11 16.67 -21.55
C ASN A 16 -9.69 15.29 -21.84
N ILE A 17 -9.36 14.31 -21.01
CA ILE A 17 -9.73 12.89 -21.17
C ILE A 17 -10.63 12.48 -20.00
N PRO A 18 -11.94 12.29 -20.23
CA PRO A 18 -12.85 11.78 -19.20
C PRO A 18 -12.39 10.44 -18.62
N VAL A 19 -12.36 10.33 -17.29
CA VAL A 19 -11.96 9.12 -16.57
C VAL A 19 -12.78 8.88 -15.31
N GLU A 20 -12.83 7.62 -14.92
CA GLU A 20 -13.40 7.18 -13.64
C GLU A 20 -12.33 6.46 -12.82
N LEU A 21 -12.19 6.82 -11.52
CA LEU A 21 -11.25 6.19 -10.62
C LEU A 21 -11.90 5.06 -9.81
N PHE A 22 -11.21 3.92 -9.78
CA PHE A 22 -11.59 2.73 -9.02
C PHE A 22 -10.47 2.37 -8.05
N VAL A 23 -10.82 1.75 -6.92
CA VAL A 23 -9.84 1.32 -5.91
C VAL A 23 -8.86 0.31 -6.53
N GLY A 24 -7.56 0.61 -6.49
CA GLY A 24 -6.49 -0.24 -7.01
C GLY A 24 -5.99 -1.29 -6.01
N ALA A 25 -6.13 -1.04 -4.71
CA ALA A 25 -5.76 -1.97 -3.65
C ALA A 25 -6.81 -1.98 -2.54
N ARG A 26 -7.00 -3.13 -1.89
CA ARG A 26 -7.92 -3.29 -0.75
C ARG A 26 -7.25 -4.08 0.34
N ASP A 27 -7.51 -3.67 1.58
CA ASP A 27 -7.15 -4.46 2.75
C ASP A 27 -8.08 -5.69 2.86
N HIS A 28 -7.48 -6.86 3.05
CA HIS A 28 -8.18 -8.13 3.24
C HIS A 28 -8.25 -8.55 4.71
N THR A 29 -7.79 -7.69 5.64
CA THR A 29 -7.84 -7.98 7.07
C THR A 29 -9.27 -8.14 7.55
N PRO A 30 -9.61 -9.23 8.29
CA PRO A 30 -10.94 -9.41 8.85
C PRO A 30 -11.34 -8.28 9.79
N ARG A 31 -12.55 -7.76 9.63
CA ARG A 31 -13.08 -6.71 10.50
C ARG A 31 -13.79 -7.33 11.70
N PHE A 32 -13.46 -6.84 12.90
CA PHE A 32 -14.05 -7.28 14.15
C PHE A 32 -15.00 -6.21 14.69
N ARG A 33 -16.07 -6.65 15.35
CA ARG A 33 -16.94 -5.79 16.16
C ARG A 33 -16.63 -6.03 17.63
N LEU A 34 -16.69 -4.98 18.44
CA LEU A 34 -16.60 -5.11 19.87
C LEU A 34 -17.92 -5.68 20.41
N LEU A 35 -17.80 -6.66 21.30
CA LEU A 35 -18.91 -7.36 21.91
C LEU A 35 -18.85 -7.24 23.41
N HIS A 36 -19.99 -7.19 24.08
CA HIS A 36 -20.09 -7.30 25.52
C HIS A 36 -19.64 -8.71 25.95
N ARG A 37 -18.76 -8.80 26.91
CA ARG A 37 -18.13 -10.08 27.30
C ARG A 37 -19.12 -11.11 27.83
N THR A 38 -20.16 -10.65 28.51
CA THR A 38 -21.09 -11.51 29.28
C THR A 38 -22.06 -12.25 28.35
N ASP A 39 -22.60 -11.59 27.35
CA ASP A 39 -23.68 -12.10 26.51
C ASP A 39 -23.35 -12.07 25.01
N LEU A 40 -22.15 -11.59 24.65
CA LEU A 40 -21.66 -11.45 23.28
C LEU A 40 -22.53 -10.53 22.40
N SER A 41 -23.31 -9.65 23.00
CA SER A 41 -24.10 -8.66 22.25
C SER A 41 -23.19 -7.59 21.64
N PRO A 42 -23.46 -7.09 20.42
CA PRO A 42 -22.73 -5.97 19.84
C PRO A 42 -22.92 -4.71 20.70
N ILE A 43 -21.83 -3.98 20.95
CA ILE A 43 -21.92 -2.68 21.64
C ILE A 43 -22.02 -1.55 20.63
N SER A 44 -22.72 -0.46 21.01
CA SER A 44 -22.72 0.84 20.36
C SER A 44 -21.81 1.80 21.13
N MET A 45 -21.22 2.77 20.41
CA MET A 45 -20.46 3.86 21.01
C MET A 45 -21.32 5.11 21.04
N GLU A 46 -21.47 5.68 22.20
CA GLU A 46 -22.16 6.95 22.40
C GLU A 46 -21.12 8.07 22.61
N ARG A 47 -21.41 9.25 22.05
CA ARG A 47 -20.55 10.43 22.25
C ARG A 47 -21.00 11.15 23.48
N VAL A 48 -20.09 11.38 24.40
CA VAL A 48 -20.35 12.11 25.62
C VAL A 48 -19.48 13.35 25.73
N CYS A 49 -20.03 14.42 26.21
CA CYS A 49 -19.28 15.64 26.50
C CYS A 49 -18.34 15.36 27.69
N GLN A 50 -17.07 15.75 27.56
CA GLN A 50 -16.06 15.53 28.60
C GLN A 50 -16.34 16.35 29.87
N THR A 51 -17.05 17.48 29.76
CA THR A 51 -17.28 18.40 30.87
C THR A 51 -18.44 17.96 31.76
N ASP A 52 -19.54 17.50 31.18
CA ASP A 52 -20.77 17.17 31.93
C ASP A 52 -21.22 15.70 31.80
N GLY A 53 -20.50 14.91 31.00
CA GLY A 53 -20.79 13.48 30.82
C GLY A 53 -22.09 13.18 30.04
N LYS A 54 -22.76 14.18 29.48
CA LYS A 54 -24.01 13.97 28.74
C LYS A 54 -23.75 13.52 27.31
N ALA A 55 -24.67 12.71 26.80
CA ALA A 55 -24.67 12.31 25.40
C ALA A 55 -24.88 13.52 24.48
N VAL A 56 -24.10 13.58 23.39
CA VAL A 56 -24.16 14.67 22.40
C VAL A 56 -24.61 14.13 21.06
N ALA A 57 -25.66 14.73 20.50
CA ALA A 57 -26.16 14.36 19.18
C ALA A 57 -25.16 14.76 18.08
N TRP A 58 -25.24 14.08 16.93
CA TRP A 58 -24.32 14.36 15.82
C TRP A 58 -24.42 15.81 15.31
N ASP A 59 -25.63 16.33 15.27
CA ASP A 59 -25.91 17.68 14.74
C ASP A 59 -25.45 18.80 15.69
N ASP A 60 -25.18 18.47 16.95
CA ASP A 60 -24.64 19.40 17.96
C ASP A 60 -23.10 19.42 17.98
N LEU A 61 -22.45 18.64 17.08
CA LEU A 61 -20.99 18.60 16.99
C LEU A 61 -20.46 19.63 16.00
N VAL A 62 -19.45 20.36 16.43
CA VAL A 62 -18.65 21.23 15.55
C VAL A 62 -17.20 20.76 15.51
N LYS A 63 -16.49 21.07 14.44
CA LYS A 63 -15.04 20.80 14.35
C LYS A 63 -14.30 21.91 15.07
N GLY A 64 -13.47 21.57 16.05
CA GLY A 64 -12.63 22.51 16.77
C GLY A 64 -11.15 22.31 16.42
N TYR A 65 -10.42 23.41 16.19
CA TYR A 65 -8.97 23.44 16.09
C TYR A 65 -8.37 23.98 17.37
N GLU A 66 -7.48 23.22 18.02
CA GLU A 66 -6.80 23.65 19.24
C GLU A 66 -5.62 24.55 18.87
N VAL A 67 -5.74 25.84 19.16
CA VAL A 67 -4.68 26.85 18.89
C VAL A 67 -3.69 26.95 20.02
N GLU A 68 -4.14 26.73 21.24
CA GLU A 68 -3.34 26.67 22.47
C GLU A 68 -3.99 25.62 23.37
N LYS A 69 -3.21 25.06 24.30
CA LYS A 69 -3.70 24.01 25.20
C LYS A 69 -5.02 24.42 25.90
N GLY A 70 -6.09 23.70 25.57
CA GLY A 70 -7.43 23.94 26.10
C GLY A 70 -8.21 25.08 25.44
N ARG A 71 -7.66 25.78 24.42
CA ARG A 71 -8.34 26.83 23.68
C ARG A 71 -8.67 26.38 22.26
N PHE A 72 -9.95 26.18 21.98
CA PHE A 72 -10.45 25.71 20.70
C PHE A 72 -11.14 26.82 19.90
N ILE A 73 -10.90 26.83 18.59
CA ILE A 73 -11.66 27.63 17.63
C ILE A 73 -12.60 26.69 16.89
N ALA A 74 -13.92 26.94 16.98
CA ALA A 74 -14.91 26.18 16.23
C ALA A 74 -14.90 26.61 14.76
N LEU A 75 -14.87 25.62 13.87
CA LEU A 75 -14.92 25.82 12.41
C LEU A 75 -16.26 25.32 11.89
N THR A 76 -16.92 26.16 11.13
CA THR A 76 -18.20 25.87 10.47
C THR A 76 -17.99 25.24 9.09
N GLU A 77 -19.04 24.70 8.51
CA GLU A 77 -18.99 24.19 7.13
C GLU A 77 -18.67 25.27 6.09
N ASP A 78 -19.07 26.52 6.38
CA ASP A 78 -18.82 27.67 5.50
C ASP A 78 -17.34 28.09 5.54
N ASP A 79 -16.69 27.97 6.68
CA ASP A 79 -15.23 28.18 6.78
C ASP A 79 -14.49 27.18 5.88
N PHE A 80 -14.88 25.91 5.87
CA PHE A 80 -14.30 24.91 4.99
C PHE A 80 -14.61 25.16 3.51
N LYS A 81 -15.77 25.75 3.17
CA LYS A 81 -16.09 26.13 1.79
C LYS A 81 -15.22 27.28 1.29
N THR A 82 -14.84 28.20 2.18
CA THR A 82 -14.01 29.37 1.85
C THR A 82 -12.60 28.97 1.40
N VAL A 83 -12.04 27.90 2.00
CA VAL A 83 -10.74 27.34 1.63
C VAL A 83 -10.82 26.20 0.62
N ALA A 84 -12.03 25.81 0.22
CA ALA A 84 -12.21 24.77 -0.79
C ALA A 84 -11.68 25.30 -2.13
N ILE A 85 -10.54 24.76 -2.56
CA ILE A 85 -10.01 24.93 -3.91
C ILE A 85 -11.13 24.61 -4.89
N GLU A 86 -11.29 25.40 -5.94
CA GLU A 86 -12.34 25.22 -6.96
C GLU A 86 -12.53 23.75 -7.26
N ARG A 87 -13.77 23.28 -7.23
CA ARG A 87 -14.14 21.87 -7.41
C ARG A 87 -13.89 21.42 -8.85
N SER A 88 -12.66 21.64 -9.32
CA SER A 88 -12.21 21.07 -10.58
C SER A 88 -12.28 19.56 -10.47
N ARG A 89 -13.15 18.94 -11.26
CA ARG A 89 -13.16 17.48 -11.42
C ARG A 89 -12.10 17.06 -12.43
N SER A 90 -10.93 17.66 -12.31
CA SER A 90 -9.79 17.43 -13.21
C SER A 90 -8.59 16.93 -12.40
N ILE A 91 -7.87 16.00 -12.99
CA ILE A 91 -6.53 15.58 -12.59
C ILE A 91 -5.59 16.39 -13.48
N ASP A 92 -5.10 17.51 -12.97
CA ASP A 92 -4.31 18.46 -13.75
C ASP A 92 -2.83 18.09 -13.74
N ILE A 93 -2.33 17.55 -14.84
CA ILE A 93 -0.94 17.19 -15.01
C ILE A 93 -0.11 18.46 -15.18
N GLN A 94 0.85 18.65 -14.27
CA GLN A 94 1.73 19.82 -14.26
C GLN A 94 3.11 19.52 -14.85
N ALA A 95 3.58 18.26 -14.75
CA ALA A 95 4.89 17.85 -15.23
C ALA A 95 4.93 16.36 -15.58
N PHE A 96 5.89 15.97 -16.41
CA PHE A 96 6.25 14.58 -16.66
C PHE A 96 7.70 14.35 -16.23
N VAL A 97 7.91 13.50 -15.22
CA VAL A 97 9.21 13.23 -14.63
C VAL A 97 9.60 11.76 -14.83
N PRO A 98 10.91 11.42 -14.88
CA PRO A 98 11.35 10.03 -14.87
C PRO A 98 10.81 9.30 -13.63
N LEU A 99 10.28 8.08 -13.81
CA LEU A 99 9.67 7.34 -12.69
C LEU A 99 10.65 7.07 -11.53
N HIS A 100 11.91 6.85 -11.84
CA HIS A 100 12.96 6.55 -10.86
C HIS A 100 13.39 7.76 -10.01
N ASP A 101 13.01 8.97 -10.40
CA ASP A 101 13.29 10.20 -9.61
C ASP A 101 12.30 10.37 -8.45
N ILE A 102 11.17 9.64 -8.47
CA ILE A 102 10.16 9.72 -7.41
C ILE A 102 10.56 8.80 -6.26
N ASP A 103 10.92 9.39 -5.12
CA ASP A 103 11.27 8.66 -3.89
C ASP A 103 10.07 7.82 -3.40
N VAL A 104 10.36 6.62 -2.91
CA VAL A 104 9.36 5.67 -2.42
C VAL A 104 8.47 6.23 -1.31
N ARG A 105 8.94 7.19 -0.52
CA ARG A 105 8.20 7.82 0.58
C ARG A 105 7.01 8.65 0.12
N TYR A 106 7.00 9.12 -1.13
CA TYR A 106 5.88 9.90 -1.69
C TYR A 106 4.66 9.04 -2.02
N TRP A 107 4.83 7.75 -2.31
CA TRP A 107 3.74 6.88 -2.73
C TRP A 107 2.73 6.61 -1.62
N ASP A 108 1.42 6.68 -1.95
CA ASP A 108 0.32 6.41 -1.03
C ASP A 108 -0.68 5.44 -1.65
N THR A 109 -1.89 5.86 -1.97
CA THR A 109 -2.99 4.97 -2.38
C THR A 109 -3.12 4.91 -3.90
N PRO A 110 -3.08 3.71 -4.52
CA PRO A 110 -3.27 3.56 -5.97
C PRO A 110 -4.75 3.44 -6.34
N TYR A 111 -5.11 4.06 -7.48
CA TYR A 111 -6.42 3.96 -8.12
C TYR A 111 -6.23 3.58 -9.58
N TYR A 112 -7.07 2.67 -10.11
CA TYR A 112 -7.19 2.47 -11.54
C TYR A 112 -8.00 3.60 -12.15
N ALA A 113 -7.46 4.27 -13.17
CA ALA A 113 -8.18 5.24 -13.97
C ALA A 113 -8.68 4.55 -15.24
N LEU A 114 -9.98 4.41 -15.41
CA LEU A 114 -10.58 3.84 -16.61
C LEU A 114 -11.19 4.95 -17.47
N PRO A 115 -11.22 4.79 -18.81
CA PRO A 115 -11.81 5.80 -19.68
C PRO A 115 -13.30 5.97 -19.42
N GLY A 116 -13.76 7.21 -19.43
CA GLY A 116 -15.18 7.52 -19.51
C GLY A 116 -15.74 7.18 -20.89
N LYS A 117 -17.06 7.12 -21.00
CA LYS A 117 -17.74 6.78 -22.25
C LYS A 117 -17.32 7.73 -23.39
N GLY A 118 -16.84 7.16 -24.50
CA GLY A 118 -16.41 7.90 -25.68
C GLY A 118 -14.98 8.48 -25.59
N ALA A 119 -14.26 8.24 -24.50
CA ALA A 119 -12.90 8.71 -24.29
C ALA A 119 -11.82 7.67 -24.63
N GLU A 120 -12.20 6.47 -25.05
CA GLU A 120 -11.33 5.30 -25.16
C GLU A 120 -10.13 5.56 -26.09
N HIS A 121 -10.34 6.26 -27.21
CA HIS A 121 -9.28 6.55 -28.17
C HIS A 121 -8.21 7.49 -27.57
N ALA A 122 -8.62 8.63 -27.03
CA ALA A 122 -7.72 9.61 -26.41
C ALA A 122 -7.00 9.02 -25.20
N TYR A 123 -7.72 8.23 -24.39
CA TYR A 123 -7.17 7.52 -23.25
C TYR A 123 -6.07 6.52 -23.65
N ASN A 124 -6.35 5.67 -24.65
CA ASN A 124 -5.39 4.67 -25.12
C ASN A 124 -4.16 5.32 -25.75
N LEU A 125 -4.34 6.40 -26.53
CA LEU A 125 -3.23 7.18 -27.06
C LEU A 125 -2.34 7.71 -25.94
N PHE A 126 -2.94 8.33 -24.92
CA PHE A 126 -2.20 8.89 -23.80
C PHE A 126 -1.49 7.79 -22.97
N ALA A 127 -2.16 6.69 -22.66
CA ALA A 127 -1.58 5.57 -21.92
C ALA A 127 -0.37 4.96 -22.64
N GLN A 128 -0.46 4.77 -23.98
CA GLN A 128 0.65 4.26 -24.80
C GLN A 128 1.81 5.26 -24.88
N ALA A 129 1.51 6.55 -25.08
CA ALA A 129 2.54 7.59 -25.09
C ALA A 129 3.30 7.68 -23.77
N LEU A 130 2.56 7.63 -22.64
CA LEU A 130 3.15 7.65 -21.32
C LEU A 130 4.02 6.40 -21.07
N ALA A 131 3.55 5.21 -21.45
CA ALA A 131 4.31 3.97 -21.37
C ALA A 131 5.63 4.03 -22.17
N LYS A 132 5.58 4.55 -23.40
CA LYS A 132 6.75 4.70 -24.26
C LYS A 132 7.76 5.71 -23.71
N SER A 133 7.30 6.73 -23.00
CA SER A 133 8.15 7.79 -22.47
C SER A 133 8.99 7.36 -21.25
N GLY A 134 8.59 6.29 -20.52
CA GLY A 134 9.19 5.88 -19.24
C GLY A 134 8.99 6.91 -18.10
N ARG A 135 8.02 7.82 -18.26
CA ARG A 135 7.76 8.92 -17.31
C ARG A 135 6.48 8.70 -16.54
N ALA A 136 6.37 9.38 -15.40
CA ALA A 136 5.15 9.57 -14.63
C ALA A 136 4.61 10.99 -14.85
N GLY A 137 3.29 11.14 -14.97
CA GLY A 137 2.65 12.45 -14.97
C GLY A 137 2.38 12.91 -13.55
N ILE A 138 2.99 13.99 -13.10
CA ILE A 138 2.73 14.60 -11.80
C ILE A 138 1.55 15.54 -11.90
N ALA A 139 0.54 15.32 -11.08
CA ALA A 139 -0.72 16.03 -11.15
C ALA A 139 -1.25 16.43 -9.77
N LYS A 140 -2.13 17.41 -9.76
CA LYS A 140 -2.97 17.75 -8.62
C LYS A 140 -4.43 17.50 -8.96
N TYR A 141 -5.23 17.06 -7.98
CA TYR A 141 -6.67 16.91 -8.15
C TYR A 141 -7.40 16.99 -6.81
N VAL A 142 -8.70 17.26 -6.88
CA VAL A 142 -9.54 17.36 -5.68
C VAL A 142 -10.40 16.11 -5.55
N MET A 143 -10.27 15.44 -4.40
CA MET A 143 -11.12 14.32 -4.00
C MET A 143 -11.55 14.48 -2.54
N ARG A 144 -12.86 14.29 -2.26
CA ARG A 144 -13.42 14.45 -0.90
C ARG A 144 -13.07 15.79 -0.25
N GLN A 145 -13.16 16.88 -1.02
CA GLN A 145 -12.91 18.27 -0.57
C GLN A 145 -11.43 18.56 -0.16
N ARG A 146 -10.50 17.69 -0.52
CA ARG A 146 -9.06 17.93 -0.32
C ARG A 146 -8.31 17.85 -1.65
N GLU A 147 -7.33 18.72 -1.79
CA GLU A 147 -6.34 18.60 -2.86
C GLU A 147 -5.39 17.43 -2.56
N HIS A 148 -5.08 16.69 -3.60
CA HIS A 148 -4.13 15.59 -3.56
C HIS A 148 -3.07 15.78 -4.63
N LEU A 149 -1.83 15.55 -4.28
CA LEU A 149 -0.78 15.30 -5.24
C LEU A 149 -0.93 13.86 -5.76
N ALA A 150 -0.68 13.63 -7.03
CA ALA A 150 -0.75 12.31 -7.62
C ALA A 150 0.28 12.09 -8.72
N ALA A 151 0.65 10.84 -8.92
CA ALA A 151 1.38 10.40 -10.09
C ALA A 151 0.50 9.51 -10.98
N LEU A 152 0.49 9.79 -12.28
CA LEU A 152 -0.15 8.96 -13.29
C LEU A 152 0.89 8.04 -13.91
N LEU A 153 0.58 6.74 -13.92
CA LEU A 153 1.48 5.67 -14.35
C LEU A 153 0.77 4.74 -15.34
N PRO A 154 1.43 4.30 -16.40
CA PRO A 154 0.90 3.23 -17.24
C PRO A 154 1.14 1.87 -16.60
N LEU A 155 0.13 1.01 -16.56
CA LEU A 155 0.21 -0.35 -16.03
C LEU A 155 -0.64 -1.30 -16.88
N ASN A 156 0.00 -2.21 -17.62
CA ASN A 156 -0.67 -3.26 -18.41
C ASN A 156 -1.82 -2.73 -19.30
N GLY A 157 -1.60 -1.60 -19.98
CA GLY A 157 -2.60 -0.97 -20.85
C GLY A 157 -3.64 -0.12 -20.13
N CYS A 158 -3.57 -0.02 -18.82
CA CYS A 158 -4.39 0.84 -17.97
C CYS A 158 -3.56 2.00 -17.41
N LEU A 159 -4.20 3.09 -17.01
CA LEU A 159 -3.57 4.14 -16.22
C LEU A 159 -3.84 3.90 -14.74
N VAL A 160 -2.81 4.07 -13.92
CA VAL A 160 -2.91 4.12 -12.47
C VAL A 160 -2.67 5.54 -12.01
N VAL A 161 -3.56 6.06 -11.19
CA VAL A 161 -3.38 7.31 -10.43
C VAL A 161 -3.03 6.91 -9.01
N SER A 162 -1.78 7.11 -8.61
CA SER A 162 -1.38 6.92 -7.22
C SER A 162 -1.37 8.27 -6.52
N THR A 163 -2.13 8.40 -5.42
CA THR A 163 -1.97 9.57 -4.55
C THR A 163 -0.55 9.61 -4.00
N MET A 164 -0.08 10.83 -3.76
CA MET A 164 1.26 11.06 -3.24
C MET A 164 1.17 11.98 -2.01
N ARG A 165 2.15 11.87 -1.13
CA ARG A 165 2.35 12.81 -0.03
C ARG A 165 2.94 14.10 -0.57
N PHE A 166 2.64 15.22 0.08
CA PHE A 166 3.38 16.47 -0.13
C PHE A 166 4.73 16.41 0.61
N GLU A 167 5.66 17.30 0.24
CA GLU A 167 6.98 17.40 0.91
C GLU A 167 6.83 17.62 2.42
N GLU A 168 5.85 18.44 2.81
CA GLU A 168 5.56 18.79 4.21
C GLU A 168 5.07 17.60 5.05
N ASP A 169 4.58 16.53 4.40
CA ASP A 169 4.14 15.30 5.07
C ASP A 169 5.32 14.35 5.36
N LEU A 170 6.50 14.62 4.79
CA LEU A 170 7.65 13.73 4.92
C LEU A 170 8.45 14.06 6.19
N VAL A 171 8.81 13.01 6.90
CA VAL A 171 9.72 13.13 8.05
C VAL A 171 11.16 13.14 7.55
N GLU A 172 11.98 14.00 8.13
CA GLU A 172 13.41 14.07 7.83
C GLU A 172 14.09 12.72 8.05
N VAL A 173 15.00 12.38 7.13
CA VAL A 173 15.76 11.12 7.23
C VAL A 173 16.69 11.18 8.44
N PRO A 174 16.55 10.27 9.43
CA PRO A 174 17.38 10.30 10.61
C PRO A 174 18.85 10.05 10.25
N HIS A 175 19.74 10.81 10.85
CA HIS A 175 21.18 10.62 10.69
C HIS A 175 21.61 9.31 11.35
N THR A 176 22.26 8.46 10.56
CA THR A 176 22.91 7.24 11.07
C THR A 176 24.41 7.43 11.15
N SER A 177 25.04 6.89 12.18
CA SER A 177 26.50 6.86 12.28
C SER A 177 27.10 5.99 11.15
N ARG A 178 28.06 6.54 10.41
CA ARG A 178 28.77 5.80 9.36
C ARG A 178 29.91 4.99 9.98
N ALA A 179 29.64 3.73 10.30
CA ALA A 179 30.71 2.80 10.68
C ALA A 179 31.62 2.50 9.48
N LYS A 180 32.91 2.33 9.73
CA LYS A 180 33.86 1.91 8.68
C LYS A 180 33.58 0.44 8.35
N VAL A 181 33.38 0.14 7.06
CA VAL A 181 33.19 -1.20 6.53
C VAL A 181 34.46 -1.59 5.79
N SER A 182 35.01 -2.78 6.05
CA SER A 182 36.19 -3.30 5.34
C SER A 182 35.79 -3.79 3.94
N ALA A 183 36.76 -3.76 3.01
CA ALA A 183 36.55 -4.28 1.65
C ALA A 183 36.17 -5.77 1.63
N GLN A 184 36.66 -6.54 2.62
CA GLN A 184 36.35 -7.96 2.73
C GLN A 184 34.91 -8.21 3.17
N GLU A 185 34.39 -7.41 4.13
CA GLU A 185 32.99 -7.46 4.54
C GLU A 185 32.04 -7.07 3.39
N MET A 186 32.39 -6.01 2.66
CA MET A 186 31.64 -5.58 1.48
C MET A 186 31.56 -6.68 0.42
N LYS A 187 32.70 -7.32 0.09
CA LYS A 187 32.74 -8.41 -0.88
C LYS A 187 31.88 -9.61 -0.47
N LEU A 188 31.85 -9.98 0.82
CA LEU A 188 31.01 -11.07 1.32
C LEU A 188 29.53 -10.69 1.29
N ALA A 189 29.18 -9.43 1.61
CA ALA A 189 27.81 -8.92 1.51
C ALA A 189 27.32 -8.96 0.06
N ASP A 190 28.13 -8.49 -0.90
CA ASP A 190 27.80 -8.53 -2.33
C ASP A 190 27.60 -9.98 -2.83
N GLN A 191 28.42 -10.91 -2.39
CA GLN A 191 28.25 -12.33 -2.74
C GLN A 191 26.96 -12.91 -2.17
N LEU A 192 26.56 -12.53 -0.95
CA LEU A 192 25.30 -12.99 -0.35
C LEU A 192 24.11 -12.39 -1.07
N ILE A 193 24.13 -11.08 -1.37
CA ILE A 193 23.08 -10.41 -2.14
C ILE A 193 22.93 -11.08 -3.51
N SER A 194 24.05 -11.33 -4.21
CA SER A 194 24.02 -12.00 -5.52
C SER A 194 23.50 -13.43 -5.45
N ALA A 195 23.79 -14.17 -4.37
CA ALA A 195 23.32 -15.54 -4.17
C ALA A 195 21.80 -15.60 -3.86
N LEU A 196 21.21 -14.52 -3.34
CA LEU A 196 19.80 -14.37 -3.04
C LEU A 196 19.05 -13.57 -4.11
N ALA A 197 19.75 -13.04 -5.11
CA ALA A 197 19.13 -12.29 -6.19
C ALA A 197 18.15 -13.18 -6.97
N GLY A 198 16.97 -12.65 -7.26
CA GLY A 198 15.91 -13.35 -7.99
C GLY A 198 14.98 -12.36 -8.68
N GLU A 199 14.10 -12.87 -9.51
CA GLU A 199 13.06 -12.07 -10.13
C GLU A 199 11.93 -11.76 -9.12
N TRP A 200 11.38 -10.56 -9.23
CA TRP A 200 10.20 -10.18 -8.42
C TRP A 200 8.99 -10.99 -8.85
N SER A 201 8.53 -11.87 -7.98
CA SER A 201 7.32 -12.68 -8.16
C SER A 201 6.40 -12.46 -6.96
N PRO A 202 5.38 -11.59 -7.07
CA PRO A 202 4.47 -11.29 -5.96
C PRO A 202 3.74 -12.55 -5.46
N ASP A 203 3.51 -13.54 -6.33
CA ASP A 203 2.85 -14.81 -5.99
C ASP A 203 3.67 -15.70 -5.04
N ALA A 204 4.97 -15.37 -4.84
CA ALA A 204 5.81 -16.09 -3.88
C ALA A 204 5.59 -15.60 -2.42
N TYR A 205 4.94 -14.46 -2.24
CA TYR A 205 4.75 -13.83 -0.93
C TYR A 205 3.28 -13.88 -0.54
N HIS A 206 2.96 -14.65 0.49
CA HIS A 206 1.60 -14.82 0.98
C HIS A 206 1.46 -14.26 2.40
N ASP A 207 0.27 -13.75 2.71
CA ASP A 207 -0.10 -13.44 4.09
C ASP A 207 -0.49 -14.75 4.79
N ASP A 208 0.31 -15.19 5.74
CA ASP A 208 0.05 -16.38 6.55
C ASP A 208 -0.88 -16.08 7.76
N TYR A 209 -0.96 -14.81 8.16
CA TYR A 209 -1.73 -14.41 9.34
C TYR A 209 -3.24 -14.54 9.14
N VAL A 210 -3.78 -13.97 8.07
CA VAL A 210 -5.23 -13.99 7.80
C VAL A 210 -5.77 -15.42 7.64
N PRO A 211 -5.14 -16.33 6.86
CA PRO A 211 -5.57 -17.71 6.79
C PRO A 211 -5.49 -18.45 8.13
N ALA A 212 -4.44 -18.21 8.93
CA ALA A 212 -4.32 -18.81 10.27
C ALA A 212 -5.43 -18.31 11.20
N LEU A 213 -5.71 -17.00 11.21
CA LEU A 213 -6.78 -16.39 11.98
C LEU A 213 -8.15 -16.94 11.58
N MET A 214 -8.41 -17.10 10.27
CA MET A 214 -9.66 -17.67 9.77
C MET A 214 -9.84 -19.14 10.17
N LYS A 215 -8.74 -19.93 10.28
CA LYS A 215 -8.80 -21.28 10.84
C LYS A 215 -9.22 -21.28 12.32
N VAL A 216 -8.68 -20.34 13.11
CA VAL A 216 -9.07 -20.18 14.54
C VAL A 216 -10.55 -19.80 14.66
N ILE A 217 -11.03 -18.83 13.86
CA ILE A 217 -12.43 -18.41 13.87
C ILE A 217 -13.35 -19.57 13.53
N LYS A 218 -13.06 -20.31 12.45
CA LYS A 218 -13.84 -21.48 12.03
C LYS A 218 -13.83 -22.59 13.08
N ALA A 219 -12.70 -22.86 13.74
CA ALA A 219 -12.60 -23.86 14.79
C ALA A 219 -13.43 -23.47 16.02
N LYS A 220 -13.37 -22.21 16.46
CA LYS A 220 -14.20 -21.66 17.56
C LYS A 220 -15.69 -21.73 17.22
N ALA A 221 -16.08 -21.36 16.00
CA ALA A 221 -17.46 -21.47 15.55
C ALA A 221 -17.99 -22.92 15.57
N ALA A 222 -17.10 -23.90 15.35
CA ALA A 222 -17.42 -25.32 15.40
C ALA A 222 -17.29 -25.94 16.83
N GLY A 223 -17.07 -25.13 17.87
CA GLY A 223 -16.90 -25.59 19.27
C GLY A 223 -15.61 -26.39 19.54
N LYS A 224 -14.62 -26.37 18.61
CA LYS A 224 -13.37 -27.11 18.75
C LYS A 224 -12.35 -26.30 19.53
N LYS A 225 -11.68 -26.91 20.51
CA LYS A 225 -10.49 -26.30 21.17
C LYS A 225 -9.31 -26.34 20.20
N MET A 226 -8.69 -25.18 19.95
CA MET A 226 -7.43 -25.12 19.21
C MET A 226 -6.25 -25.48 20.13
N PRO A 227 -5.26 -26.24 19.65
CA PRO A 227 -3.99 -26.38 20.34
C PRO A 227 -3.32 -24.99 20.38
N ALA A 228 -2.70 -24.67 21.52
CA ALA A 228 -1.93 -23.44 21.65
C ALA A 228 -0.82 -23.40 20.61
N VAL A 229 -0.74 -22.32 19.85
CA VAL A 229 0.36 -22.11 18.91
C VAL A 229 1.64 -21.90 19.73
N SER A 230 2.46 -22.93 19.80
CA SER A 230 3.76 -22.89 20.48
C SER A 230 4.82 -22.24 19.55
N GLY A 231 4.60 -21.00 19.18
CA GLY A 231 5.64 -20.17 18.57
C GLY A 231 6.61 -19.73 19.67
N LYS A 232 7.72 -20.44 19.87
CA LYS A 232 8.82 -19.89 20.67
C LYS A 232 9.35 -18.66 19.94
N PRO A 233 9.39 -17.48 20.58
CA PRO A 233 10.02 -16.31 19.98
C PRO A 233 11.48 -16.67 19.71
N THR A 234 11.92 -16.44 18.47
CA THR A 234 13.33 -16.60 18.12
C THR A 234 14.13 -15.58 18.94
N PRO A 235 15.08 -16.00 19.77
CA PRO A 235 15.84 -15.06 20.58
C PRO A 235 16.59 -14.08 19.68
N PRO A 236 16.73 -12.81 20.09
CA PRO A 236 17.49 -11.83 19.32
C PRO A 236 18.93 -12.32 19.16
N THR A 237 19.37 -12.43 17.93
CA THR A 237 20.72 -12.88 17.59
C THR A 237 21.71 -11.81 18.00
N LYS A 238 22.56 -12.09 19.02
CA LYS A 238 23.68 -11.20 19.35
C LYS A 238 24.64 -11.20 18.16
N VAL A 239 24.90 -10.03 17.58
CA VAL A 239 25.90 -9.84 16.53
C VAL A 239 27.28 -9.88 17.19
N VAL A 240 27.84 -11.08 17.39
CA VAL A 240 29.14 -11.28 18.03
C VAL A 240 30.27 -11.36 16.98
N ASP A 241 29.97 -11.87 15.77
CA ASP A 241 30.90 -11.95 14.66
C ASP A 241 30.15 -11.86 13.33
N LEU A 242 30.16 -10.67 12.72
CA LEU A 242 29.50 -10.40 11.45
C LEU A 242 30.08 -11.27 10.31
N MET A 243 31.42 -11.45 10.29
CA MET A 243 32.10 -12.20 9.23
C MET A 243 31.76 -13.69 9.26
N ALA A 244 31.69 -14.29 10.44
CA ALA A 244 31.30 -15.70 10.59
C ALA A 244 29.84 -15.90 10.14
N ARG A 245 28.93 -14.97 10.49
CA ARG A 245 27.52 -15.00 10.09
C ARG A 245 27.31 -14.81 8.60
N LEU A 246 28.03 -13.90 7.96
CA LEU A 246 27.98 -13.72 6.50
C LEU A 246 28.43 -14.99 5.77
N LYS A 247 29.51 -15.64 6.22
CA LYS A 247 29.97 -16.92 5.65
C LYS A 247 28.96 -18.05 5.83
N GLU A 248 28.38 -18.18 7.01
CA GLU A 248 27.35 -19.17 7.32
C GLU A 248 26.11 -18.97 6.43
N SER A 249 25.62 -17.72 6.31
CA SER A 249 24.46 -17.37 5.49
C SER A 249 24.72 -17.65 4.00
N LEU A 250 25.91 -17.35 3.50
CA LEU A 250 26.30 -17.65 2.13
C LEU A 250 26.37 -19.16 1.86
N ALA A 251 26.87 -19.96 2.81
CA ALA A 251 26.87 -21.41 2.71
C ALA A 251 25.45 -22.00 2.70
N ALA A 252 24.53 -21.44 3.50
CA ALA A 252 23.12 -21.83 3.55
C ALA A 252 22.39 -21.47 2.24
N ALA A 253 22.60 -20.27 1.69
CA ALA A 253 22.02 -19.82 0.42
C ALA A 253 22.43 -20.70 -0.74
N LYS A 254 23.72 -21.08 -0.83
CA LYS A 254 24.22 -22.03 -1.85
C LYS A 254 23.59 -23.42 -1.75
N LYS A 255 23.32 -23.94 -0.54
CA LYS A 255 22.62 -25.22 -0.34
C LYS A 255 21.13 -25.14 -0.68
N GLY A 256 20.48 -24.00 -0.47
CA GLY A 256 19.08 -23.77 -0.83
C GLY A 256 18.86 -23.72 -2.35
N SER A 257 19.75 -23.06 -3.09
CA SER A 257 19.72 -22.97 -4.55
C SER A 257 19.82 -24.33 -5.24
N THR A 258 20.65 -25.27 -4.73
CA THR A 258 20.78 -26.62 -5.28
C THR A 258 19.52 -27.50 -5.06
N ARG A 259 18.72 -27.26 -4.03
CA ARG A 259 17.44 -27.97 -3.80
C ARG A 259 16.31 -27.49 -4.72
N SER A 260 16.27 -26.22 -5.07
CA SER A 260 15.24 -25.63 -5.95
C SER A 260 15.38 -26.10 -7.39
N THR A 261 16.61 -26.27 -7.90
CA THR A 261 16.88 -26.76 -9.26
C THR A 261 16.54 -28.23 -9.45
N SER A 262 16.70 -29.08 -8.42
CA SER A 262 16.35 -30.51 -8.49
C SER A 262 14.82 -30.75 -8.46
N ALA A 263 14.04 -29.93 -7.77
CA ALA A 263 12.58 -30.02 -7.74
C ALA A 263 11.91 -29.56 -9.05
N ALA A 264 12.50 -28.60 -9.74
CA ALA A 264 12.02 -28.11 -11.04
C ALA A 264 12.25 -29.14 -12.17
N SER A 265 13.39 -29.87 -12.14
CA SER A 265 13.70 -30.91 -13.13
C SER A 265 12.77 -32.11 -13.03
N HIS A 266 12.38 -32.55 -11.83
CA HIS A 266 11.42 -33.66 -11.62
C HIS A 266 9.97 -33.32 -12.04
N ARG A 267 9.55 -32.04 -11.97
CA ARG A 267 8.22 -31.61 -12.44
C ARG A 267 8.12 -31.59 -13.96
N ARG A 268 9.20 -31.28 -14.67
CA ARG A 268 9.24 -31.25 -16.15
C ARG A 268 9.22 -32.64 -16.75
N ALA A 269 9.87 -33.64 -16.11
CA ALA A 269 9.91 -35.02 -16.56
C ALA A 269 8.55 -35.74 -16.44
N ARG A 270 7.66 -35.34 -15.51
CA ARG A 270 6.33 -35.94 -15.34
C ARG A 270 5.25 -35.41 -16.29
N ARG A 271 5.45 -34.26 -16.96
CA ARG A 271 4.50 -33.70 -17.93
C ARG A 271 4.66 -34.24 -19.36
N GLY A 272 5.72 -35.01 -19.65
CA GLY A 272 6.06 -35.55 -20.98
C GLY A 272 5.51 -36.92 -21.31
N ARG A 273 4.73 -37.60 -20.44
CA ARG A 273 4.14 -38.91 -20.72
C ARG A 273 2.61 -38.88 -20.59
N ARG A 274 1.92 -38.46 -21.66
CA ARG A 274 0.55 -38.86 -21.93
C ARG A 274 0.59 -39.88 -23.07
N PRO A 275 0.07 -41.09 -22.90
CA PRO A 275 -0.10 -42.01 -24.00
C PRO A 275 -1.25 -41.56 -24.89
N ALA A 276 -1.05 -41.66 -26.19
CA ALA A 276 -2.11 -41.57 -27.19
C ALA A 276 -2.90 -42.88 -27.15
N ALA A 277 -4.21 -42.77 -27.02
CA ALA A 277 -5.22 -43.72 -27.46
C ALA A 277 -6.55 -42.94 -27.55
#